data_388d33d27c8252749603702fd7bd1e62
#
_entry.id   388d33d27c8252749603702fd7bd1e62
#
_cell.length_a   1.000
_cell.length_b   1.000
_cell.length_c   1.000
_cell.angle_alpha   90.00
_cell.angle_beta   90.00
_cell.angle_gamma   90.00
#
_symmetry.space_group_name_H-M   'P 1'
#
loop_
_entity.id
_entity.type
_entity.pdbx_description
1 polymer ?
#
loop_
_entity_poly.entity_id
_entity_poly.type
_entity_poly.pdbx_seq_one_letter_code
_entity_poly.pdbx_strand_id
1 'polypeptide(L)'
;MGKQWKQWLTLFFGAPKSLQMVIAAMKLKDACLLLGRKVVTNLDSIFKSRDITLATKVHLVKAMVFPVVMYGCESWTVKKADHRRIDAFEVWCWRRLLRVPWTARRSSQSILKISPGCSLKGMMLKLKLQYLATSCEELTHWKRL
;
A
#
# COMPACT_ATOMS: atom_id res chain seq x y z
N MET A 1 -11.76 22.12 14.29
CA MET A 1 -10.68 21.40 13.58
C MET A 1 -9.32 22.10 13.57
N GLY A 2 -9.22 23.39 13.80
CA GLY A 2 -7.95 24.13 13.75
C GLY A 2 -7.01 23.97 14.95
N LYS A 3 -7.47 23.50 16.12
CA LYS A 3 -6.65 23.40 17.33
C LYS A 3 -5.82 22.10 17.45
N GLN A 4 -6.25 21.02 16.83
CA GLN A 4 -5.55 19.73 16.84
C GLN A 4 -4.24 19.75 16.05
N TRP A 5 -4.15 20.53 14.99
CA TRP A 5 -2.94 20.69 14.19
C TRP A 5 -1.76 21.29 14.96
N LYS A 6 -2.04 22.29 15.78
CA LYS A 6 -1.00 22.97 16.58
C LYS A 6 -0.44 22.08 17.68
N GLN A 7 -1.29 21.27 18.31
CA GLN A 7 -0.85 20.27 19.29
C GLN A 7 0.03 19.17 18.67
N TRP A 8 -0.32 18.71 17.47
CA TRP A 8 0.48 17.73 16.74
C TRP A 8 1.84 18.31 16.30
N LEU A 9 1.88 19.57 15.87
CA LEU A 9 3.11 20.24 15.49
C LEU A 9 4.04 20.43 16.71
N THR A 10 3.53 20.83 17.86
CA THR A 10 4.32 20.98 19.08
C THR A 10 4.86 19.65 19.62
N LEU A 11 4.04 18.60 19.57
CA LEU A 11 4.47 17.24 19.92
C LEU A 11 5.51 16.72 18.91
N PHE A 12 5.35 17.04 17.63
CA PHE A 12 6.25 16.61 16.56
C PHE A 12 7.62 17.29 16.65
N PHE A 13 7.67 18.61 16.88
CA PHE A 13 8.93 19.37 17.01
C PHE A 13 9.66 19.15 18.32
N GLY A 14 8.97 18.79 19.39
CA GLY A 14 9.57 18.48 20.70
C GLY A 14 10.02 17.01 20.85
N ALA A 15 9.68 16.12 19.92
CA ALA A 15 10.03 14.71 19.99
C ALA A 15 11.47 14.45 19.47
N PRO A 16 12.18 13.44 19.99
CA PRO A 16 13.47 13.04 19.43
C PRO A 16 13.34 12.64 17.97
N LYS A 17 14.38 12.89 17.17
CA LYS A 17 14.39 12.65 15.70
C LYS A 17 13.93 11.24 15.30
N SER A 18 14.33 10.23 16.07
CA SER A 18 13.90 8.84 15.88
C SER A 18 12.38 8.67 15.98
N LEU A 19 11.75 9.31 16.95
CA LEU A 19 10.30 9.26 17.13
C LEU A 19 9.57 10.06 16.04
N GLN A 20 10.13 11.18 15.60
CA GLN A 20 9.60 11.95 14.48
C GLN A 20 9.58 11.16 13.20
N MET A 21 10.64 10.38 12.89
CA MET A 21 10.70 9.49 11.73
C MET A 21 9.66 8.38 11.80
N VAL A 22 9.45 7.77 12.96
CA VAL A 22 8.44 6.73 13.16
C VAL A 22 7.03 7.28 12.96
N ILE A 23 6.72 8.45 13.52
CA ILE A 23 5.42 9.10 13.37
C ILE A 23 5.18 9.50 11.91
N ALA A 24 6.19 10.05 11.24
CA ALA A 24 6.11 10.39 9.81
C ALA A 24 5.88 9.15 8.95
N ALA A 25 6.57 8.04 9.21
CA ALA A 25 6.38 6.78 8.51
C ALA A 25 4.97 6.18 8.73
N MET A 26 4.42 6.29 9.93
CA MET A 26 3.05 5.83 10.23
C MET A 26 2.01 6.65 9.46
N LYS A 27 2.15 7.98 9.43
CA LYS A 27 1.26 8.86 8.66
C LYS A 27 1.37 8.64 7.16
N LEU A 28 2.57 8.37 6.66
CA LEU A 28 2.81 8.08 5.25
C LEU A 28 2.06 6.81 4.79
N LYS A 29 2.06 5.74 5.59
CA LYS A 29 1.31 4.51 5.29
C LYS A 29 -0.19 4.79 5.11
N ASP A 30 -0.77 5.49 6.08
CA ASP A 30 -2.20 5.82 6.05
C ASP A 30 -2.53 6.74 4.85
N ALA A 31 -1.67 7.72 4.56
CA ALA A 31 -1.81 8.59 3.41
C ALA A 31 -1.72 7.81 2.08
N CYS A 32 -0.79 6.87 1.96
CA CYS A 32 -0.67 6.04 0.76
C CYS A 32 -1.91 5.15 0.54
N LEU A 33 -2.47 4.56 1.60
CA LEU A 33 -3.70 3.79 1.51
C LEU A 33 -4.91 4.66 1.10
N LEU A 34 -5.00 5.88 1.63
CA LEU A 34 -6.05 6.84 1.24
C LEU A 34 -5.92 7.29 -0.20
N LEU A 35 -4.70 7.58 -0.66
CA LEU A 35 -4.42 7.91 -2.06
C LEU A 35 -4.75 6.74 -2.98
N GLY A 36 -4.38 5.53 -2.60
CA GLY A 36 -4.74 4.32 -3.33
C GLY A 36 -6.26 4.17 -3.48
N ARG A 37 -7.03 4.44 -2.43
CA ARG A 37 -8.50 4.45 -2.49
C ARG A 37 -9.04 5.51 -3.46
N LYS A 38 -8.48 6.71 -3.47
CA LYS A 38 -8.86 7.77 -4.42
C LYS A 38 -8.60 7.35 -5.86
N VAL A 39 -7.43 6.76 -6.14
CA VAL A 39 -7.08 6.26 -7.48
C VAL A 39 -8.07 5.19 -7.93
N VAL A 40 -8.40 4.21 -7.07
CA VAL A 40 -9.40 3.18 -7.37
C VAL A 40 -10.77 3.79 -7.65
N THR A 41 -11.16 4.81 -6.89
CA THR A 41 -12.44 5.51 -7.11
C THR A 41 -12.45 6.25 -8.44
N ASN A 42 -11.35 6.85 -8.85
CA ASN A 42 -11.21 7.50 -10.16
C ASN A 42 -11.28 6.49 -11.32
N LEU A 43 -10.80 5.27 -11.10
CA LEU A 43 -10.88 4.18 -12.08
C LEU A 43 -12.24 3.48 -12.13
N ASP A 44 -13.18 3.86 -11.28
CA ASP A 44 -14.49 3.19 -11.17
C ASP A 44 -15.28 3.20 -12.49
N SER A 45 -15.17 4.26 -13.28
CA SER A 45 -15.77 4.35 -14.63
C SER A 45 -15.22 3.28 -15.56
N ILE A 46 -13.91 3.02 -15.50
CA ILE A 46 -13.24 1.98 -16.30
C ILE A 46 -13.66 0.59 -15.83
N PHE A 47 -13.78 0.40 -14.51
CA PHE A 47 -14.23 -0.89 -13.95
C PHE A 47 -15.69 -1.20 -14.32
N LYS A 48 -16.52 -0.18 -14.52
CA LYS A 48 -17.91 -0.32 -14.96
C LYS A 48 -18.02 -0.64 -16.46
N SER A 49 -17.07 -0.26 -17.27
CA SER A 49 -17.07 -0.54 -18.70
C SER A 49 -17.08 -2.06 -18.95
N ARG A 50 -17.94 -2.48 -19.89
CA ARG A 50 -18.02 -3.89 -20.35
C ARG A 50 -17.00 -4.19 -21.45
N ASP A 51 -16.55 -3.17 -22.17
CA ASP A 51 -15.65 -3.31 -23.33
C ASP A 51 -14.23 -3.68 -22.92
N ILE A 52 -13.87 -3.45 -21.64
CA ILE A 52 -12.53 -3.71 -21.10
C ILE A 52 -12.51 -5.10 -20.43
N THR A 53 -11.57 -5.94 -20.85
CA THR A 53 -11.39 -7.28 -20.30
C THR A 53 -10.96 -7.25 -18.84
N LEU A 54 -11.29 -8.30 -18.09
CA LEU A 54 -10.92 -8.44 -16.70
C LEU A 54 -9.39 -8.40 -16.51
N ALA A 55 -8.64 -9.04 -17.42
CA ALA A 55 -7.18 -9.05 -17.39
C ALA A 55 -6.60 -7.63 -17.48
N THR A 56 -7.14 -6.79 -18.37
CA THR A 56 -6.73 -5.40 -18.51
C THR A 56 -7.05 -4.59 -17.26
N LYS A 57 -8.21 -4.80 -16.65
CA LYS A 57 -8.59 -4.14 -15.38
C LYS A 57 -7.65 -4.51 -14.24
N VAL A 58 -7.29 -5.78 -14.12
CA VAL A 58 -6.31 -6.27 -13.13
C VAL A 58 -4.95 -5.63 -13.37
N HIS A 59 -4.52 -5.56 -14.63
CA HIS A 59 -3.25 -4.92 -14.98
C HIS A 59 -3.23 -3.43 -14.61
N LEU A 60 -4.32 -2.70 -14.87
CA LEU A 60 -4.47 -1.30 -14.48
C LEU A 60 -4.34 -1.09 -12.96
N VAL A 61 -4.98 -1.93 -12.15
CA VAL A 61 -4.85 -1.85 -10.69
C VAL A 61 -3.40 -2.06 -10.27
N LYS A 62 -2.73 -3.07 -10.82
CA LYS A 62 -1.32 -3.34 -10.52
C LYS A 62 -0.38 -2.22 -10.98
N ALA A 63 -0.67 -1.59 -12.10
CA ALA A 63 0.18 -0.54 -12.67
C ALA A 63 -0.03 0.84 -12.04
N MET A 64 -1.24 1.16 -11.61
CA MET A 64 -1.60 2.50 -11.14
C MET A 64 -1.85 2.58 -9.63
N VAL A 65 -2.52 1.59 -9.05
CA VAL A 65 -2.90 1.63 -7.63
C VAL A 65 -1.77 1.14 -6.74
N PHE A 66 -1.17 0.01 -7.07
CA PHE A 66 -0.14 -0.60 -6.24
C PHE A 66 1.10 0.26 -6.07
N PRO A 67 1.66 0.92 -7.09
CA PRO A 67 2.80 1.82 -6.92
C PRO A 67 2.51 2.98 -5.96
N VAL A 68 1.30 3.55 -6.00
CA VAL A 68 0.90 4.62 -5.08
C VAL A 68 0.85 4.13 -3.63
N VAL A 69 0.30 2.95 -3.40
CA VAL A 69 0.21 2.35 -2.07
C VAL A 69 1.57 1.91 -1.54
N MET A 70 2.44 1.41 -2.43
CA MET A 70 3.78 0.92 -2.07
C MET A 70 4.83 2.03 -1.99
N TYR A 71 4.49 3.27 -2.24
CA TYR A 71 5.43 4.39 -2.20
C TYR A 71 6.15 4.47 -0.84
N GLY A 72 7.46 4.36 -0.87
CA GLY A 72 8.29 4.43 0.33
C GLY A 72 8.16 3.23 1.27
N CYS A 73 7.58 2.10 0.83
CA CYS A 73 7.34 0.93 1.68
C CYS A 73 8.63 0.25 2.17
N GLU A 74 9.76 0.50 1.53
CA GLU A 74 11.07 0.00 1.93
C GLU A 74 11.43 0.42 3.36
N SER A 75 11.10 1.65 3.71
CA SER A 75 11.37 2.24 5.03
C SER A 75 10.30 1.92 6.08
N TRP A 76 9.20 1.29 5.70
CA TRP A 76 8.08 1.06 6.63
C TRP A 76 8.38 -0.08 7.61
N THR A 77 8.16 0.20 8.88
CA THR A 77 8.04 -0.84 9.90
C THR A 77 6.60 -1.37 9.88
N VAL A 78 6.38 -2.56 9.36
CA VAL A 78 5.04 -3.14 9.20
C VAL A 78 4.71 -3.99 10.41
N LYS A 79 3.73 -3.55 11.20
CA LYS A 79 3.17 -4.29 12.34
C LYS A 79 2.05 -5.24 11.89
N LYS A 80 1.64 -6.18 12.74
CA LYS A 80 0.51 -7.09 12.46
C LYS A 80 -0.79 -6.34 12.11
N ALA A 81 -1.05 -5.20 12.75
CA ALA A 81 -2.20 -4.37 12.45
C ALA A 81 -2.14 -3.76 11.04
N ASP A 82 -0.95 -3.34 10.60
CA ASP A 82 -0.73 -2.79 9.27
C ASP A 82 -0.93 -3.86 8.19
N HIS A 83 -0.50 -5.10 8.44
CA HIS A 83 -0.77 -6.23 7.55
C HIS A 83 -2.27 -6.43 7.32
N ARG A 84 -3.07 -6.37 8.37
CA ARG A 84 -4.53 -6.49 8.25
C ARG A 84 -5.14 -5.35 7.44
N ARG A 85 -4.65 -4.14 7.59
CA ARG A 85 -5.10 -2.97 6.82
C ARG A 85 -4.75 -3.09 5.34
N ILE A 86 -3.54 -3.56 5.03
CA ILE A 86 -3.08 -3.80 3.66
C ILE A 86 -3.90 -4.90 3.01
N ASP A 87 -4.10 -6.02 3.70
CA ASP A 87 -4.90 -7.14 3.22
C ASP A 87 -6.37 -6.71 3.00
N ALA A 88 -6.94 -5.94 3.92
CA ALA A 88 -8.29 -5.39 3.79
C ALA A 88 -8.42 -4.43 2.59
N PHE A 89 -7.42 -3.59 2.37
CA PHE A 89 -7.36 -2.70 1.22
C PHE A 89 -7.30 -3.49 -0.10
N GLU A 90 -6.46 -4.53 -0.17
CA GLU A 90 -6.34 -5.38 -1.35
C GLU A 90 -7.67 -6.08 -1.69
N VAL A 91 -8.31 -6.69 -0.70
CA VAL A 91 -9.63 -7.31 -0.86
C VAL A 91 -10.68 -6.28 -1.31
N TRP A 92 -10.66 -5.08 -0.74
CA TRP A 92 -11.57 -4.01 -1.13
C TRP A 92 -11.37 -3.59 -2.60
N CYS A 93 -10.12 -3.45 -3.06
CA CYS A 93 -9.80 -3.15 -4.46
C CYS A 93 -10.36 -4.21 -5.41
N TRP A 94 -10.12 -5.49 -5.12
CA TRP A 94 -10.59 -6.59 -5.96
C TRP A 94 -12.11 -6.72 -5.95
N ARG A 95 -12.77 -6.52 -4.81
CA ARG A 95 -14.24 -6.49 -4.74
C ARG A 95 -14.82 -5.40 -5.62
N ARG A 96 -14.21 -4.22 -5.61
CA ARG A 96 -14.66 -3.08 -6.42
C ARG A 96 -14.45 -3.33 -7.91
N LEU A 97 -13.31 -3.88 -8.29
CA LEU A 97 -13.03 -4.28 -9.67
C LEU A 97 -14.02 -5.32 -10.20
N LEU A 98 -14.35 -6.32 -9.38
CA LEU A 98 -15.29 -7.38 -9.72
C LEU A 98 -16.76 -6.97 -9.57
N ARG A 99 -17.02 -5.79 -9.02
CA ARG A 99 -18.36 -5.31 -8.68
C ARG A 99 -19.13 -6.28 -7.76
N VAL A 100 -18.41 -6.94 -6.85
CA VAL A 100 -19.00 -7.82 -5.84
C VAL A 100 -19.35 -6.98 -4.61
N PRO A 101 -20.67 -6.84 -4.28
CA PRO A 101 -21.04 -6.11 -3.08
C PRO A 101 -20.49 -6.82 -1.84
N TRP A 102 -20.20 -6.06 -0.80
CA TRP A 102 -19.71 -6.63 0.45
C TRP A 102 -20.72 -7.58 1.12
N THR A 103 -22.00 -7.41 0.82
CA THR A 103 -23.10 -8.29 1.26
C THR A 103 -23.08 -9.67 0.60
N ALA A 104 -22.43 -9.82 -0.54
CA ALA A 104 -22.24 -11.12 -1.16
C ALA A 104 -21.32 -11.98 -0.27
N ARG A 105 -21.80 -13.14 0.15
CA ARG A 105 -21.07 -14.07 1.04
C ARG A 105 -19.90 -14.79 0.31
N ARG A 106 -19.12 -14.06 -0.47
CA ARG A 106 -17.88 -14.58 -1.05
C ARG A 106 -16.73 -14.43 -0.08
N SER A 107 -15.98 -15.49 0.14
CA SER A 107 -14.80 -15.46 0.99
C SER A 107 -13.71 -14.57 0.38
N SER A 108 -12.96 -13.87 1.23
CA SER A 108 -11.84 -13.05 0.79
C SER A 108 -10.80 -13.86 0.01
N GLN A 109 -10.61 -15.12 0.36
CA GLN A 109 -9.72 -16.04 -0.35
C GLN A 109 -10.15 -16.30 -1.79
N SER A 110 -11.45 -16.44 -2.05
CA SER A 110 -11.96 -16.65 -3.42
C SER A 110 -11.77 -15.41 -4.28
N ILE A 111 -11.78 -14.22 -3.68
CA ILE A 111 -11.56 -12.96 -4.37
C ILE A 111 -10.07 -12.76 -4.67
N LEU A 112 -9.19 -13.11 -3.75
CA LEU A 112 -7.74 -13.03 -3.94
C LEU A 112 -7.20 -13.99 -5.02
N LYS A 113 -7.88 -15.11 -5.26
CA LYS A 113 -7.53 -16.05 -6.35
C LYS A 113 -7.64 -15.45 -7.75
N ILE A 114 -8.32 -14.34 -7.92
CA ILE A 114 -8.50 -13.65 -9.22
C ILE A 114 -7.23 -12.95 -9.67
N SER A 115 -6.37 -12.62 -8.73
CA SER A 115 -5.04 -12.08 -9.02
C SER A 115 -3.97 -13.17 -8.82
N PRO A 116 -3.77 -14.08 -9.79
CA PRO A 116 -2.77 -15.12 -9.65
C PRO A 116 -1.37 -14.49 -9.54
N GLY A 117 -0.67 -14.81 -8.49
CA GLY A 117 0.77 -14.67 -8.39
C GLY A 117 1.34 -13.48 -7.63
N CYS A 118 0.59 -12.43 -7.30
CA CYS A 118 1.16 -11.31 -6.54
C CYS A 118 0.12 -10.66 -5.62
N SER A 119 0.19 -10.97 -4.33
CA SER A 119 -0.46 -10.14 -3.32
C SER A 119 0.32 -8.83 -3.15
N LEU A 120 -0.38 -7.76 -2.79
CA LEU A 120 0.23 -6.46 -2.48
C LEU A 120 1.33 -6.60 -1.42
N LYS A 121 1.08 -7.41 -0.41
CA LYS A 121 2.02 -7.76 0.66
C LYS A 121 3.29 -8.47 0.14
N GLY A 122 3.13 -9.40 -0.78
CA GLY A 122 4.25 -10.09 -1.43
C GLY A 122 5.13 -9.14 -2.25
N MET A 123 4.52 -8.20 -2.96
CA MET A 123 5.24 -7.16 -3.71
C MET A 123 5.99 -6.20 -2.77
N MET A 124 5.37 -5.78 -1.66
CA MET A 124 6.03 -4.96 -0.64
C MET A 124 7.24 -5.67 -0.02
N LEU A 125 7.11 -6.97 0.28
CA LEU A 125 8.20 -7.77 0.82
C LEU A 125 9.34 -7.89 -0.19
N LYS A 126 9.04 -8.11 -1.46
CA LYS A 126 10.03 -8.16 -2.55
C LYS A 126 10.82 -6.86 -2.64
N LEU A 127 10.16 -5.71 -2.62
CA LEU A 127 10.83 -4.39 -2.65
C LEU A 127 11.74 -4.19 -1.44
N LYS A 128 11.30 -4.58 -0.25
CA LYS A 128 12.12 -4.51 0.97
C LYS A 128 13.38 -5.38 0.86
N LEU A 129 13.24 -6.60 0.37
CA LEU A 129 14.38 -7.50 0.20
C LEU A 129 15.34 -6.98 -0.85
N GLN A 130 14.87 -6.42 -1.96
CA GLN A 130 15.71 -5.77 -2.96
C GLN A 130 16.48 -4.59 -2.38
N TYR A 131 15.83 -3.74 -1.61
CA TYR A 131 16.46 -2.61 -0.94
C TYR A 131 17.56 -3.06 0.03
N LEU A 132 17.29 -4.07 0.84
CA LEU A 132 18.28 -4.64 1.76
C LEU A 132 19.47 -5.27 1.04
N ALA A 133 19.22 -5.99 -0.06
CA ALA A 133 20.28 -6.58 -0.87
C ALA A 133 21.20 -5.50 -1.45
N THR A 134 20.64 -4.45 -2.06
CA THR A 134 21.41 -3.32 -2.61
C THR A 134 22.21 -2.61 -1.51
N SER A 135 21.61 -2.37 -0.35
CA SER A 135 22.32 -1.75 0.79
C SER A 135 23.48 -2.62 1.30
N CYS A 136 23.34 -3.94 1.28
CA CYS A 136 24.40 -4.85 1.66
C CYS A 136 25.54 -4.84 0.64
N GLU A 137 25.24 -4.75 -0.66
CA GLU A 137 26.27 -4.66 -1.71
C GLU A 137 27.08 -3.37 -1.59
N GLU A 138 26.43 -2.23 -1.34
CA GLU A 138 27.10 -0.96 -1.08
C GLU A 138 28.05 -1.03 0.12
N LEU A 139 27.61 -1.62 1.24
CA LEU A 139 28.43 -1.79 2.44
C LEU A 139 29.64 -2.69 2.20
N THR A 140 29.53 -3.73 1.38
CA THR A 140 30.66 -4.60 1.03
C THR A 140 31.65 -3.89 0.12
N HIS A 141 31.18 -3.01 -0.76
CA HIS A 141 32.03 -2.20 -1.63
C HIS A 141 32.90 -1.23 -0.80
N TRP A 142 32.31 -0.56 0.18
CA TRP A 142 33.05 0.34 1.10
C TRP A 142 34.12 -0.37 1.92
N LYS A 143 33.92 -1.64 2.30
CA LYS A 143 34.91 -2.42 3.05
C LYS A 143 36.13 -2.89 2.20
N ARG A 144 36.03 -2.80 0.87
CA ARG A 144 37.12 -3.15 -0.05
C ARG A 144 37.97 -1.96 -0.46
N LEU A 145 37.54 -0.75 -0.14
CA LEU A 145 38.33 0.48 -0.35
C LEU A 145 39.06 0.85 0.93
#